data_f4111a6b3c480006d0f35116a911cd2a
#
_entry.id   f4111a6b3c480006d0f35116a911cd2a
#
_cell.length_a   1.000
_cell.length_b   1.000
_cell.length_c   1.000
_cell.angle_alpha   90.00
_cell.angle_beta   90.00
_cell.angle_gamma   90.00
#
_symmetry.space_group_name_H-M   'P 1'
#
loop_
_entity.id
_entity.type
_entity.pdbx_description
1 polymer ?
#
loop_
_entity_poly.entity_id
_entity_poly.type
_entity_poly.pdbx_seq_one_letter_code
_entity_poly.pdbx_strand_id
1 'polypeptide(L)'
;MTGVQTCALRSIVVLPDDKPDGTATDKWARIEADHFLVRWRSLMRGDAILRKASEVTEQDIKDCHLNIWGTPSTNSLLRRLLVSKGVSDVITWNDKVLKIGNQEGPVGSSVPVLCYPNPLNPSRYIILNSGLTFREAHDKTNSLQNPKLPDWAILDIVQAPSAESAGKVIAADFFDSHWQVLPRVKPPMDRE
;
A
#
# COMPACT_ATOMS: atom_id res chain seq x y z
N MET A 1 10.03 30.75 5.40
CA MET A 1 9.46 29.61 6.17
C MET A 1 9.48 28.36 5.30
N THR A 2 10.66 27.79 5.04
CA THR A 2 10.78 26.72 4.05
C THR A 2 11.77 25.61 4.45
N GLY A 3 12.28 25.61 5.67
CA GLY A 3 13.34 24.66 6.04
C GLY A 3 12.93 23.46 6.90
N VAL A 4 11.78 23.49 7.57
CA VAL A 4 11.43 22.48 8.58
C VAL A 4 10.47 21.40 8.03
N GLN A 5 9.73 21.68 6.96
CA GLN A 5 8.82 20.71 6.34
C GLN A 5 9.50 19.64 5.50
N THR A 6 10.75 19.82 5.13
CA THR A 6 11.43 18.93 4.17
C THR A 6 12.11 17.72 4.78
N CYS A 7 12.33 17.65 6.08
CA CYS A 7 13.09 16.55 6.68
C CYS A 7 12.26 15.42 7.29
N ALA A 8 11.04 15.67 7.76
CA ALA A 8 10.26 14.66 8.47
C ALA A 8 9.28 13.88 7.58
N LEU A 9 8.90 14.40 6.41
CA LEU A 9 7.88 13.81 5.55
C LEU A 9 8.27 13.94 4.07
N ARG A 10 9.40 13.39 3.68
CA ARG A 10 9.73 13.24 2.27
C ARG A 10 8.91 12.09 1.67
N SER A 11 7.62 12.29 1.58
CA SER A 11 6.70 11.36 0.93
C SER A 11 5.91 12.09 -0.15
N ILE A 12 5.75 11.43 -1.28
CA ILE A 12 4.80 11.86 -2.32
C ILE A 12 3.72 10.81 -2.47
N VAL A 13 2.52 11.25 -2.82
CA VAL A 13 1.40 10.38 -3.14
C VAL A 13 1.32 10.24 -4.65
N VAL A 14 1.45 9.01 -5.12
CA VAL A 14 1.48 8.68 -6.54
C VAL A 14 0.12 8.10 -6.93
N LEU A 15 -0.59 8.84 -7.76
CA LEU A 15 -1.92 8.48 -8.25
C LEU A 15 -1.84 7.80 -9.62
N PRO A 16 -2.87 7.03 -10.02
CA PRO A 16 -2.95 6.42 -11.34
C PRO A 16 -2.84 7.45 -12.48
N ASP A 17 -2.21 7.07 -13.59
CA ASP A 17 -2.13 7.87 -14.81
C ASP A 17 -3.39 7.79 -15.63
N ASP A 18 -3.89 6.57 -15.75
CA ASP A 18 -4.92 6.20 -16.69
C ASP A 18 -6.32 6.49 -16.13
N LYS A 19 -7.27 6.55 -17.04
CA LYS A 19 -8.68 6.57 -16.67
C LYS A 19 -9.04 5.30 -15.91
N PRO A 20 -10.11 5.33 -15.08
CA PRO A 20 -10.61 4.12 -14.44
C PRO A 20 -10.80 2.99 -15.46
N ASP A 21 -10.30 1.80 -15.12
CA ASP A 21 -10.41 0.62 -15.98
C ASP A 21 -11.73 -0.15 -15.78
N GLY A 22 -12.58 0.32 -14.85
CA GLY A 22 -13.87 -0.25 -14.53
C GLY A 22 -13.83 -1.46 -13.58
N THR A 23 -12.64 -1.90 -13.18
CA THR A 23 -12.51 -3.02 -12.24
C THR A 23 -12.85 -2.61 -10.80
N ALA A 24 -13.28 -3.59 -9.98
CA ALA A 24 -13.54 -3.35 -8.56
C ALA A 24 -12.26 -2.93 -7.82
N THR A 25 -11.12 -3.47 -8.21
CA THR A 25 -9.81 -3.18 -7.62
C THR A 25 -9.36 -1.74 -7.88
N ASP A 26 -9.50 -1.23 -9.11
CA ASP A 26 -9.19 0.16 -9.43
C ASP A 26 -10.16 1.13 -8.74
N LYS A 27 -11.46 0.80 -8.74
CA LYS A 27 -12.47 1.59 -8.03
C LYS A 27 -12.15 1.70 -6.54
N TRP A 28 -11.82 0.57 -5.90
CA TRP A 28 -11.44 0.54 -4.50
C TRP A 28 -10.18 1.39 -4.24
N ALA A 29 -9.13 1.22 -5.07
CA ALA A 29 -7.88 1.95 -4.89
C ALA A 29 -8.07 3.47 -5.00
N ARG A 30 -8.94 3.95 -5.88
CA ARG A 30 -9.27 5.38 -6.02
C ARG A 30 -10.06 5.89 -4.82
N ILE A 31 -11.06 5.14 -4.35
CA ILE A 31 -11.83 5.51 -3.15
C ILE A 31 -10.91 5.61 -1.94
N GLU A 32 -10.02 4.64 -1.76
CA GLU A 32 -9.08 4.64 -0.64
C GLU A 32 -7.98 5.70 -0.77
N ALA A 33 -7.55 6.04 -1.98
CA ALA A 33 -6.65 7.18 -2.21
C ALA A 33 -7.30 8.50 -1.80
N ASP A 34 -8.55 8.74 -2.20
CA ASP A 34 -9.30 9.93 -1.81
C ASP A 34 -9.51 9.99 -0.29
N HIS A 35 -9.90 8.86 0.31
CA HIS A 35 -10.02 8.73 1.75
C HIS A 35 -8.69 9.04 2.46
N PHE A 36 -7.58 8.49 1.97
CA PHE A 36 -6.25 8.75 2.51
C PHE A 36 -5.91 10.25 2.47
N LEU A 37 -6.19 10.94 1.36
CA LEU A 37 -5.92 12.37 1.21
C LEU A 37 -6.74 13.24 2.19
N VAL A 38 -8.01 12.88 2.40
CA VAL A 38 -8.85 13.54 3.41
C VAL A 38 -8.29 13.34 4.82
N ARG A 39 -7.91 12.10 5.15
CA ARG A 39 -7.30 11.77 6.45
C ARG A 39 -5.94 12.45 6.62
N TRP A 40 -5.12 12.46 5.57
CA TRP A 40 -3.82 13.15 5.59
C TRP A 40 -3.98 14.62 5.95
N ARG A 41 -4.87 15.33 5.25
CA ARG A 41 -5.14 16.76 5.52
C ARG A 41 -5.59 16.99 6.96
N SER A 42 -6.49 16.16 7.47
CA SER A 42 -7.01 16.26 8.83
C SER A 42 -5.93 16.03 9.89
N LEU A 43 -5.09 15.03 9.72
CA LEU A 43 -4.13 14.60 10.74
C LEU A 43 -2.79 15.34 10.63
N MET A 44 -2.29 15.54 9.41
CA MET A 44 -1.01 16.21 9.16
C MET A 44 -1.14 17.71 9.04
N ARG A 45 -2.38 18.23 9.00
CA ARG A 45 -2.69 19.67 8.89
C ARG A 45 -2.01 20.34 7.69
N GLY A 46 -1.91 19.61 6.57
CA GLY A 46 -1.32 20.09 5.34
C GLY A 46 -1.69 19.21 4.18
N ASP A 47 -1.41 19.66 2.96
CA ASP A 47 -1.68 18.90 1.75
C ASP A 47 -0.53 17.96 1.42
N ALA A 48 -0.86 16.76 0.96
CA ALA A 48 0.12 15.83 0.43
C ALA A 48 0.66 16.33 -0.92
N ILE A 49 1.91 16.03 -1.21
CA ILE A 49 2.48 16.29 -2.54
C ILE A 49 1.99 15.19 -3.49
N LEU A 50 1.24 15.59 -4.51
CA LEU A 50 0.65 14.66 -5.48
C LEU A 50 1.47 14.58 -6.76
N ARG A 51 1.57 13.39 -7.35
CA ARG A 51 2.08 13.13 -8.69
C ARG A 51 1.20 12.09 -9.36
N LYS A 52 1.02 12.19 -10.67
CA LYS A 52 0.63 11.02 -11.46
C LYS A 52 1.83 10.10 -11.60
N ALA A 53 1.60 8.81 -11.79
CA ALA A 53 2.69 7.85 -11.88
C ALA A 53 3.69 8.17 -13.01
N SER A 54 3.20 8.70 -14.15
CA SER A 54 4.01 9.17 -15.27
C SER A 54 4.78 10.46 -15.00
N GLU A 55 4.40 11.23 -13.99
CA GLU A 55 5.03 12.50 -13.62
C GLU A 55 6.13 12.33 -12.55
N VAL A 56 6.27 11.12 -11.99
CA VAL A 56 7.29 10.83 -10.98
C VAL A 56 8.67 10.90 -11.61
N THR A 57 9.49 11.80 -11.10
CA THR A 57 10.84 12.05 -11.60
C THR A 57 11.88 11.19 -10.87
N GLU A 58 13.07 11.05 -11.44
CA GLU A 58 14.21 10.40 -10.76
C GLU A 58 14.61 11.16 -9.48
N GLN A 59 14.36 12.47 -9.43
CA GLN A 59 14.60 13.26 -8.21
C GLN A 59 13.57 12.91 -7.13
N ASP A 60 12.29 12.71 -7.49
CA ASP A 60 11.26 12.23 -6.54
C ASP A 60 11.64 10.85 -5.97
N ILE A 61 12.08 9.92 -6.83
CA ILE A 61 12.55 8.58 -6.41
C ILE A 61 13.75 8.67 -5.46
N LYS A 62 14.67 9.58 -5.74
CA LYS A 62 15.86 9.79 -4.92
C LYS A 62 15.53 10.36 -3.53
N ASP A 63 14.62 11.33 -3.48
CA ASP A 63 14.41 12.14 -2.27
C ASP A 63 13.23 11.67 -1.42
N CYS A 64 12.25 10.96 -2.01
CA CYS A 64 10.97 10.70 -1.36
C CYS A 64 10.66 9.22 -1.16
N HIS A 65 9.88 8.93 -0.13
CA HIS A 65 9.09 7.70 -0.07
C HIS A 65 7.90 7.83 -1.03
N LEU A 66 7.53 6.74 -1.68
CA LEU A 66 6.46 6.72 -2.68
C LEU A 66 5.23 6.01 -2.11
N ASN A 67 4.18 6.77 -1.84
CA ASN A 67 2.88 6.20 -1.46
C ASN A 67 2.05 6.04 -2.73
N ILE A 68 1.97 4.80 -3.22
CA ILE A 68 1.48 4.46 -4.55
C ILE A 68 0.07 3.88 -4.46
N TRP A 69 -0.86 4.49 -5.19
CA TRP A 69 -2.24 4.07 -5.28
C TRP A 69 -2.58 3.60 -6.70
N GLY A 70 -3.41 2.56 -6.79
CA GLY A 70 -3.90 2.04 -8.06
C GLY A 70 -3.62 0.57 -8.27
N THR A 71 -3.79 0.16 -9.52
CA THR A 71 -3.59 -1.22 -9.98
C THR A 71 -2.47 -1.27 -11.03
N PRO A 72 -1.94 -2.46 -11.36
CA PRO A 72 -0.96 -2.59 -12.44
C PRO A 72 -1.49 -2.13 -13.81
N SER A 73 -2.80 -2.14 -14.03
CA SER A 73 -3.42 -1.66 -15.27
C SER A 73 -3.46 -0.14 -15.37
N THR A 74 -3.62 0.56 -14.25
CA THR A 74 -3.87 2.01 -14.23
C THR A 74 -2.70 2.86 -13.74
N ASN A 75 -1.63 2.25 -13.24
CA ASN A 75 -0.46 2.94 -12.69
C ASN A 75 0.83 2.44 -13.33
N SER A 76 1.46 3.25 -14.16
CA SER A 76 2.66 2.90 -14.91
C SER A 76 3.89 2.67 -14.02
N LEU A 77 4.04 3.46 -12.95
CA LEU A 77 5.13 3.27 -12.00
C LEU A 77 4.98 1.96 -11.25
N LEU A 78 3.76 1.63 -10.80
CA LEU A 78 3.49 0.35 -10.14
C LEU A 78 3.82 -0.84 -11.05
N ARG A 79 3.45 -0.79 -12.34
CA ARG A 79 3.85 -1.81 -13.32
C ARG A 79 5.36 -2.01 -13.39
N ARG A 80 6.13 -0.90 -13.43
CA ARG A 80 7.60 -0.93 -13.42
C ARG A 80 8.15 -1.55 -12.14
N LEU A 81 7.61 -1.21 -10.99
CA LEU A 81 8.06 -1.70 -9.69
C LEU A 81 7.80 -3.20 -9.49
N LEU A 82 6.64 -3.69 -9.91
CA LEU A 82 6.25 -5.10 -9.74
C LEU A 82 7.15 -6.08 -10.50
N VAL A 83 7.83 -5.65 -11.56
CA VAL A 83 8.81 -6.47 -12.30
C VAL A 83 10.25 -6.23 -11.86
N SER A 84 10.48 -5.30 -10.93
CA SER A 84 11.81 -5.01 -10.41
C SER A 84 12.25 -6.08 -9.43
N LYS A 85 13.53 -6.45 -9.48
CA LYS A 85 14.13 -7.39 -8.53
C LYS A 85 13.90 -6.95 -7.09
N GLY A 86 13.65 -7.89 -6.21
CA GLY A 86 13.26 -7.68 -4.82
C GLY A 86 11.73 -7.65 -4.70
N VAL A 87 11.05 -6.71 -5.34
CA VAL A 87 9.58 -6.66 -5.31
C VAL A 87 8.98 -7.88 -6.00
N SER A 88 9.47 -8.26 -7.20
CA SER A 88 9.02 -9.46 -7.92
C SER A 88 9.30 -10.77 -7.19
N ASP A 89 10.23 -10.77 -6.24
CA ASP A 89 10.56 -11.94 -5.42
C ASP A 89 9.53 -12.16 -4.31
N VAL A 90 8.82 -11.12 -3.88
CA VAL A 90 7.87 -11.17 -2.76
C VAL A 90 6.42 -11.05 -3.20
N ILE A 91 6.12 -10.29 -4.26
CA ILE A 91 4.75 -10.09 -4.75
C ILE A 91 4.63 -10.35 -6.26
N THR A 92 3.59 -11.07 -6.64
CA THR A 92 3.10 -11.14 -8.02
C THR A 92 1.68 -10.58 -8.04
N TRP A 93 1.46 -9.52 -8.83
CA TRP A 93 0.13 -8.96 -9.01
C TRP A 93 -0.10 -8.54 -10.46
N ASN A 94 -1.05 -9.21 -11.10
CA ASN A 94 -1.50 -8.93 -12.46
C ASN A 94 -2.97 -9.36 -12.62
N ASP A 95 -3.46 -9.41 -13.86
CA ASP A 95 -4.85 -9.79 -14.20
C ASP A 95 -5.19 -11.26 -13.94
N LYS A 96 -4.19 -12.11 -13.65
CA LYS A 96 -4.37 -13.56 -13.46
C LYS A 96 -4.00 -14.03 -12.07
N VAL A 97 -3.12 -13.32 -11.38
CA VAL A 97 -2.56 -13.75 -10.10
C VAL A 97 -2.40 -12.55 -9.17
N LEU A 98 -2.83 -12.73 -7.92
CA LEU A 98 -2.42 -11.91 -6.79
C LEU A 98 -1.84 -12.83 -5.72
N LYS A 99 -0.55 -12.66 -5.46
CA LYS A 99 0.20 -13.50 -4.51
C LYS A 99 1.25 -12.68 -3.79
N ILE A 100 1.38 -12.88 -2.47
CA ILE A 100 2.50 -12.41 -1.65
C ILE A 100 3.09 -13.63 -0.93
N GLY A 101 4.34 -13.96 -1.22
CA GLY A 101 4.95 -15.20 -0.77
C GLY A 101 4.13 -16.42 -1.22
N ASN A 102 3.62 -17.17 -0.25
CA ASN A 102 2.78 -18.35 -0.48
C ASN A 102 1.27 -18.07 -0.29
N GLN A 103 0.88 -16.80 -0.06
CA GLN A 103 -0.51 -16.42 0.15
C GLN A 103 -1.09 -15.85 -1.13
N GLU A 104 -2.29 -16.30 -1.49
CA GLU A 104 -2.99 -15.88 -2.71
C GLU A 104 -4.31 -15.20 -2.34
N GLY A 105 -4.69 -14.20 -3.12
CA GLY A 105 -5.99 -13.56 -3.06
C GLY A 105 -6.78 -13.80 -4.34
N PRO A 106 -8.12 -13.89 -4.27
CA PRO A 106 -8.96 -13.97 -5.45
C PRO A 106 -8.75 -12.76 -6.37
N VAL A 107 -8.41 -13.01 -7.62
CA VAL A 107 -8.19 -11.96 -8.61
C VAL A 107 -9.49 -11.19 -8.87
N GLY A 108 -9.38 -9.87 -8.99
CA GLY A 108 -10.52 -8.98 -9.25
C GLY A 108 -11.34 -8.58 -8.02
N SER A 109 -11.22 -9.31 -6.91
CA SER A 109 -11.89 -9.00 -5.64
C SER A 109 -10.92 -8.85 -4.47
N SER A 110 -9.63 -8.84 -4.72
CA SER A 110 -8.61 -8.62 -3.69
C SER A 110 -7.55 -7.62 -4.15
N VAL A 111 -6.96 -6.92 -3.20
CA VAL A 111 -5.87 -5.98 -3.41
C VAL A 111 -4.73 -6.26 -2.44
N PRO A 112 -3.48 -6.08 -2.87
CA PRO A 112 -2.34 -6.09 -1.97
C PRO A 112 -2.17 -4.71 -1.34
N VAL A 113 -1.76 -4.71 -0.09
CA VAL A 113 -1.23 -3.53 0.61
C VAL A 113 0.11 -3.91 1.21
N LEU A 114 1.12 -3.06 1.08
CA LEU A 114 2.44 -3.35 1.64
C LEU A 114 3.29 -2.09 1.81
N CYS A 115 4.25 -2.20 2.73
CA CYS A 115 5.40 -1.29 2.84
C CYS A 115 6.66 -2.09 2.54
N TYR A 116 7.48 -1.63 1.57
CA TYR A 116 8.66 -2.36 1.11
C TYR A 116 9.78 -1.39 0.70
N PRO A 117 11.07 -1.77 0.81
CA PRO A 117 12.14 -0.96 0.25
C PRO A 117 11.91 -0.68 -1.24
N ASN A 118 12.12 0.57 -1.64
CA ASN A 118 11.97 0.95 -3.03
C ASN A 118 13.07 0.30 -3.88
N PRO A 119 12.76 -0.58 -4.83
CA PRO A 119 13.78 -1.26 -5.64
C PRO A 119 14.59 -0.29 -6.53
N LEU A 120 14.06 0.92 -6.76
CA LEU A 120 14.75 1.96 -7.51
C LEU A 120 15.65 2.85 -6.62
N ASN A 121 15.45 2.78 -5.30
CA ASN A 121 16.27 3.46 -4.30
C ASN A 121 16.08 2.80 -2.92
N PRO A 122 16.91 1.81 -2.54
CA PRO A 122 16.73 1.05 -1.29
C PRO A 122 16.82 1.85 0.01
N SER A 123 17.24 3.12 -0.05
CA SER A 123 17.22 4.03 1.10
C SER A 123 15.83 4.68 1.33
N ARG A 124 14.87 4.37 0.49
CA ARG A 124 13.48 4.85 0.54
C ARG A 124 12.51 3.66 0.52
N TYR A 125 11.26 3.95 0.82
CA TYR A 125 10.19 2.94 0.83
C TYR A 125 9.17 3.22 -0.27
N ILE A 126 8.57 2.15 -0.74
CA ILE A 126 7.27 2.17 -1.42
C ILE A 126 6.20 1.73 -0.43
N ILE A 127 5.06 2.40 -0.47
CA ILE A 127 3.86 2.04 0.29
C ILE A 127 2.76 1.85 -0.75
N LEU A 128 2.30 0.63 -0.91
CA LEU A 128 1.32 0.28 -1.94
C LEU A 128 -0.07 0.20 -1.36
N ASN A 129 -1.01 0.94 -1.93
CA ASN A 129 -2.44 0.94 -1.60
C ASN A 129 -2.73 1.02 -0.09
N SER A 130 -1.85 1.67 0.64
CA SER A 130 -1.89 1.78 2.09
C SER A 130 -1.43 3.17 2.53
N GLY A 131 -1.63 3.45 3.78
CA GLY A 131 -1.24 4.71 4.39
C GLY A 131 -1.61 4.68 5.86
N LEU A 132 -2.58 5.50 6.25
CA LEU A 132 -3.12 5.48 7.59
C LEU A 132 -4.05 4.28 7.75
N THR A 133 -3.62 3.28 8.48
CA THR A 133 -4.38 2.02 8.64
C THR A 133 -5.48 2.10 9.70
N PHE A 134 -5.50 3.15 10.50
CA PHE A 134 -6.61 3.44 11.41
C PHE A 134 -7.60 4.41 10.74
N ARG A 135 -8.86 4.24 11.05
CA ARG A 135 -9.98 4.92 10.38
C ARG A 135 -10.78 5.76 11.38
N GLU A 136 -11.79 6.47 10.92
CA GLU A 136 -12.58 7.41 11.70
C GLU A 136 -13.21 6.77 12.95
N ALA A 137 -13.64 5.52 12.87
CA ALA A 137 -14.17 4.80 14.03
C ALA A 137 -13.15 4.62 15.16
N HIS A 138 -11.84 4.75 14.84
CA HIS A 138 -10.75 4.62 15.79
C HIS A 138 -10.25 5.96 16.36
N ASP A 139 -10.85 7.09 15.97
CA ASP A 139 -10.43 8.42 16.42
C ASP A 139 -10.74 8.70 17.90
N LYS A 140 -11.52 7.84 18.52
CA LYS A 140 -12.03 8.05 19.89
C LYS A 140 -10.97 7.93 20.99
N THR A 141 -9.93 7.12 20.77
CA THR A 141 -8.86 6.91 21.74
C THR A 141 -7.52 6.65 21.06
N ASN A 142 -6.41 7.03 21.70
CA ASN A 142 -5.07 6.78 21.17
C ASN A 142 -4.76 5.30 20.97
N SER A 143 -5.28 4.42 21.83
CA SER A 143 -5.06 2.98 21.71
C SER A 143 -5.70 2.37 20.46
N LEU A 144 -6.73 2.99 19.91
CA LEU A 144 -7.38 2.58 18.68
C LEU A 144 -6.70 3.12 17.43
N GLN A 145 -5.79 4.09 17.57
CA GLN A 145 -5.06 4.72 16.46
C GLN A 145 -3.75 4.00 16.12
N ASN A 146 -3.47 2.86 16.74
CA ASN A 146 -2.33 2.04 16.36
C ASN A 146 -2.50 1.47 14.96
N PRO A 147 -1.41 1.29 14.19
CA PRO A 147 -1.45 0.59 12.92
C PRO A 147 -2.16 -0.75 13.02
N LYS A 148 -3.04 -1.03 12.07
CA LYS A 148 -3.87 -2.25 12.08
C LYS A 148 -3.36 -3.33 11.15
N LEU A 149 -2.40 -3.00 10.29
CA LEU A 149 -1.79 -3.93 9.34
C LEU A 149 -0.30 -4.03 9.63
N PRO A 150 0.27 -5.23 9.48
CA PRO A 150 1.72 -5.44 9.50
C PRO A 150 2.38 -4.91 8.21
N ASP A 151 3.55 -5.42 7.82
CA ASP A 151 4.28 -4.92 6.66
C ASP A 151 3.55 -5.15 5.35
N TRP A 152 2.77 -6.23 5.26
CA TRP A 152 1.94 -6.53 4.09
C TRP A 152 0.62 -7.21 4.46
N ALA A 153 -0.37 -7.04 3.60
CA ALA A 153 -1.62 -7.79 3.67
C ALA A 153 -2.24 -7.96 2.27
N ILE A 154 -3.10 -8.97 2.16
CA ILE A 154 -4.06 -9.14 1.05
C ILE A 154 -5.43 -8.86 1.64
N LEU A 155 -6.14 -7.89 1.05
CA LEU A 155 -7.48 -7.50 1.46
C LEU A 155 -8.50 -8.02 0.46
N ASP A 156 -9.56 -8.66 0.97
CA ASP A 156 -10.81 -8.87 0.23
C ASP A 156 -11.61 -7.56 0.23
N ILE A 157 -12.01 -7.14 -0.96
CA ILE A 157 -12.69 -5.86 -1.21
C ILE A 157 -14.12 -6.04 -1.72
N VAL A 158 -14.70 -7.22 -1.57
CA VAL A 158 -16.11 -7.48 -1.93
C VAL A 158 -17.03 -6.56 -1.13
N GLN A 159 -16.72 -6.31 0.13
CA GLN A 159 -17.39 -5.28 0.91
C GLN A 159 -16.75 -3.92 0.66
N ALA A 160 -17.58 -2.91 0.43
CA ALA A 160 -17.11 -1.54 0.27
C ALA A 160 -16.35 -1.07 1.54
N PRO A 161 -15.35 -0.20 1.38
CA PRO A 161 -14.69 0.44 2.51
C PRO A 161 -15.67 1.14 3.44
N SER A 162 -15.38 1.10 4.74
CA SER A 162 -16.21 1.70 5.79
C SER A 162 -15.39 2.57 6.73
N ALA A 163 -16.03 3.24 7.69
CA ALA A 163 -15.34 3.97 8.76
C ALA A 163 -14.52 3.06 9.70
N GLU A 164 -14.63 1.75 9.58
CA GLU A 164 -13.93 0.76 10.42
C GLU A 164 -12.83 0.03 9.67
N SER A 165 -13.00 -0.24 8.37
CA SER A 165 -12.11 -1.09 7.59
C SER A 165 -12.06 -0.70 6.12
N ALA A 166 -10.88 -0.81 5.51
CA ALA A 166 -10.69 -0.71 4.06
C ALA A 166 -11.12 -1.98 3.31
N GLY A 167 -11.20 -3.11 4.01
CA GLY A 167 -11.55 -4.42 3.47
C GLY A 167 -11.25 -5.51 4.51
N LYS A 168 -11.67 -6.74 4.21
CA LYS A 168 -11.41 -7.89 5.08
C LYS A 168 -10.01 -8.45 4.83
N VAL A 169 -9.22 -8.59 5.89
CA VAL A 169 -7.88 -9.20 5.78
C VAL A 169 -8.01 -10.69 5.46
N ILE A 170 -7.48 -11.12 4.32
CA ILE A 170 -7.35 -12.52 3.91
C ILE A 170 -6.06 -13.12 4.50
N ALA A 171 -4.96 -12.39 4.33
CA ALA A 171 -3.65 -12.75 4.83
C ALA A 171 -2.88 -11.49 5.18
N ALA A 172 -2.04 -11.55 6.20
CA ALA A 172 -1.18 -10.46 6.61
C ALA A 172 0.01 -11.02 7.41
N ASP A 173 1.19 -10.40 7.27
CA ASP A 173 2.37 -10.79 8.02
C ASP A 173 3.47 -9.72 7.90
N PHE A 174 4.58 -9.94 8.58
CA PHE A 174 5.79 -9.14 8.49
C PHE A 174 6.77 -9.74 7.48
N PHE A 175 7.69 -8.93 6.98
CA PHE A 175 8.91 -9.42 6.35
C PHE A 175 9.96 -9.73 7.42
N ASP A 176 10.95 -10.53 7.05
CA ASP A 176 12.14 -10.72 7.89
C ASP A 176 13.10 -9.51 7.77
N SER A 177 14.25 -9.57 8.47
CA SER A 177 15.27 -8.52 8.43
C SER A 177 15.93 -8.32 7.06
N HIS A 178 15.70 -9.21 6.12
CA HIS A 178 16.16 -9.15 4.73
C HIS A 178 15.04 -8.83 3.75
N TRP A 179 13.87 -8.43 4.25
CA TRP A 179 12.68 -8.12 3.46
C TRP A 179 12.14 -9.31 2.67
N GLN A 180 12.33 -10.53 3.20
CA GLN A 180 11.75 -11.74 2.65
C GLN A 180 10.46 -12.08 3.39
N VAL A 181 9.53 -12.74 2.69
CA VAL A 181 8.30 -13.24 3.29
C VAL A 181 8.65 -14.37 4.26
N LEU A 182 8.19 -14.23 5.51
CA LEU A 182 8.40 -15.26 6.53
C LEU A 182 7.71 -16.57 6.14
N PRO A 183 8.39 -17.73 6.25
CA PRO A 183 7.74 -19.01 6.08
C PRO A 183 6.71 -19.19 7.19
N ARG A 184 5.44 -19.43 6.85
CA ARG A 184 4.44 -19.77 7.87
C ARG A 184 4.85 -21.05 8.60
N VAL A 185 5.16 -20.93 9.86
CA VAL A 185 5.25 -22.07 10.76
C VAL A 185 3.81 -22.57 10.98
N LYS A 186 3.49 -23.78 10.52
CA LYS A 186 2.22 -24.42 10.90
C LYS A 186 2.21 -24.45 12.44
N PRO A 187 1.14 -24.01 13.12
CA PRO A 187 1.03 -24.22 14.56
C PRO A 187 1.22 -25.71 14.84
N PRO A 188 1.91 -26.07 15.91
CA PRO A 188 2.02 -27.48 16.30
C PRO A 188 0.60 -28.02 16.38
N MET A 189 0.35 -29.18 15.71
CA MET A 189 -0.91 -29.88 15.85
C MET A 189 -1.09 -30.16 17.35
N ASP A 190 -2.18 -29.66 17.93
CA ASP A 190 -2.55 -30.03 19.29
C ASP A 190 -2.50 -31.55 19.36
N ARG A 191 -1.65 -32.06 20.24
CA ARG A 191 -1.62 -33.51 20.56
C ARG A 191 -2.88 -33.74 21.37
N GLU A 192 -3.83 -34.45 20.76
CA GLU A 192 -4.96 -35.05 21.47
C GLU A 192 -4.48 -35.95 22.60
#